data_95c01897dbbf14dca9018a69a873d905
#
_entry.id   95c01897dbbf14dca9018a69a873d905
#
_cell.length_a   1.000
_cell.length_b   1.000
_cell.length_c   1.000
_cell.angle_alpha   90.00
_cell.angle_beta   90.00
_cell.angle_gamma   90.00
#
_symmetry.space_group_name_H-M   'P 1'
#
loop_
_entity.id
_entity.type
_entity.pdbx_description
1 polymer ?
#
loop_
_entity_poly.entity_id
_entity_poly.type
_entity_poly.pdbx_seq_one_letter_code
_entity_poly.pdbx_strand_id
1 'polypeptide(L)'
;MRIGLRLLLGYFLILGLALFVVLRVFLQEVKPGTRLAMEDSLVDAAHAFAQLAAPDMKAGVIADGSFARALQTYPQVDPGANLWGFRKDSVHYRITITDAQGMVRFDTAQQAVGEDHSRWNDVLRTLRGEYGARSSSASPTQPDHTVMHVAAPIRDGDRVIGVLTVSRPNQALDPYIDRSQRRILRWSWGLLGLSLLIGVLFSWWIASSLSRLRGYANAVARGERATMPAMGRFSGNTEFSDLASSLERMRLKLEDKAYVEQYVHTLTHELKSPLAAIRGSAELLQEDLPEADRQRFAGHIQRQAERLRQLIDKL
;
A
#
# COMPACT_ATOMS: atom_id res chain seq x y z
N MET A 1 22.38 12.21 5.78
CA MET A 1 21.16 12.11 4.96
C MET A 1 20.12 13.10 5.50
N ARG A 2 19.48 13.88 4.64
CA ARG A 2 18.43 14.84 5.05
C ARG A 2 17.21 14.08 5.59
N ILE A 3 16.57 14.58 6.63
CA ILE A 3 15.41 13.95 7.29
C ILE A 3 14.32 13.57 6.27
N GLY A 4 14.04 14.43 5.29
CA GLY A 4 13.09 14.17 4.22
C GLY A 4 13.40 12.91 3.40
N LEU A 5 14.66 12.61 3.13
CA LEU A 5 15.04 11.38 2.40
C LEU A 5 14.80 10.12 3.23
N ARG A 6 15.03 10.17 4.56
CA ARG A 6 14.74 9.03 5.45
C ARG A 6 13.24 8.74 5.55
N LEU A 7 12.42 9.78 5.67
CA LEU A 7 10.96 9.66 5.68
C LEU A 7 10.43 9.11 4.36
N LEU A 8 10.95 9.61 3.23
CA LEU A 8 10.60 9.13 1.91
C LEU A 8 10.95 7.64 1.75
N LEU A 9 12.16 7.23 2.12
CA LEU A 9 12.59 5.83 2.04
C LEU A 9 11.75 4.91 2.94
N GLY A 10 11.43 5.33 4.18
CA GLY A 10 10.55 4.58 5.09
C GLY A 10 9.15 4.40 4.51
N TYR A 11 8.56 5.47 3.99
CA TYR A 11 7.25 5.42 3.34
C TYR A 11 7.22 4.46 2.14
N PHE A 12 8.24 4.55 1.26
CA PHE A 12 8.32 3.67 0.09
C PHE A 12 8.57 2.21 0.43
N LEU A 13 9.34 1.96 1.48
CA LEU A 13 9.57 0.58 1.94
C LEU A 13 8.27 -0.06 2.41
N ILE A 14 7.49 0.66 3.22
CA ILE A 14 6.19 0.17 3.73
C ILE A 14 5.20 -0.02 2.57
N LEU A 15 5.06 0.96 1.70
CA LEU A 15 4.15 0.90 0.58
C LEU A 15 4.52 -0.18 -0.43
N GLY A 16 5.81 -0.28 -0.76
CA GLY A 16 6.33 -1.31 -1.67
C GLY A 16 6.12 -2.71 -1.12
N LEU A 17 6.36 -2.91 0.18
CA LEU A 17 6.10 -4.18 0.85
C LEU A 17 4.60 -4.52 0.84
N ALA A 18 3.74 -3.57 1.17
CA ALA A 18 2.29 -3.78 1.16
C ALA A 18 1.78 -4.14 -0.24
N LEU A 19 2.21 -3.39 -1.26
CA LEU A 19 1.85 -3.66 -2.65
C LEU A 19 2.36 -5.03 -3.12
N PHE A 20 3.61 -5.39 -2.76
CA PHE A 20 4.20 -6.69 -3.07
C PHE A 20 3.39 -7.84 -2.47
N VAL A 21 3.00 -7.74 -1.19
CA VAL A 21 2.21 -8.76 -0.49
C VAL A 21 0.83 -8.90 -1.15
N VAL A 22 0.13 -7.80 -1.37
CA VAL A 22 -1.19 -7.81 -2.00
C VAL A 22 -1.14 -8.41 -3.40
N LEU A 23 -0.17 -7.99 -4.21
CA LEU A 23 -0.01 -8.49 -5.57
C LEU A 23 0.33 -9.98 -5.59
N ARG A 24 1.21 -10.43 -4.69
CA ARG A 24 1.59 -11.84 -4.56
C ARG A 24 0.40 -12.71 -4.17
N VAL A 25 -0.34 -12.32 -3.14
CA VAL A 25 -1.54 -13.04 -2.68
C VAL A 25 -2.58 -13.11 -3.81
N PHE A 26 -2.86 -11.98 -4.45
CA PHE A 26 -3.83 -11.92 -5.54
C PHE A 26 -3.46 -12.82 -6.72
N LEU A 27 -2.19 -12.77 -7.17
CA LEU A 27 -1.73 -13.62 -8.28
C LEU A 27 -1.74 -15.10 -7.94
N GLN A 28 -1.56 -15.46 -6.66
CA GLN A 28 -1.63 -16.84 -6.20
C GLN A 28 -3.07 -17.37 -6.10
N GLU A 29 -4.05 -16.52 -5.77
CA GLU A 29 -5.45 -16.91 -5.57
C GLU A 29 -6.26 -17.00 -6.89
N VAL A 30 -5.91 -16.23 -7.90
CA VAL A 30 -6.71 -16.17 -9.14
C VAL A 30 -6.72 -17.50 -9.89
N LYS A 31 -5.58 -18.19 -10.02
CA LYS A 31 -5.48 -19.47 -10.75
C LYS A 31 -6.23 -20.62 -10.07
N PRO A 32 -6.07 -20.86 -8.75
CA PRO A 32 -6.86 -21.89 -8.05
C PRO A 32 -8.36 -21.64 -8.09
N GLY A 33 -8.81 -20.41 -7.85
CA GLY A 33 -10.21 -20.05 -7.86
C GLY A 33 -10.90 -20.28 -9.21
N THR A 34 -10.24 -19.95 -10.31
CA THR A 34 -10.78 -20.22 -11.65
C THR A 34 -10.83 -21.71 -11.98
N ARG A 35 -9.86 -22.51 -11.50
CA ARG A 35 -9.88 -23.97 -11.67
C ARG A 35 -11.03 -24.61 -10.91
N LEU A 36 -11.27 -24.21 -9.67
CA LEU A 36 -12.36 -24.72 -8.86
C LEU A 36 -13.72 -24.43 -9.50
N ALA A 37 -13.94 -23.20 -9.96
CA ALA A 37 -15.19 -22.83 -10.65
C ALA A 37 -15.38 -23.59 -11.96
N MET A 38 -14.28 -23.87 -12.68
CA MET A 38 -14.35 -24.71 -13.89
C MET A 38 -14.66 -26.15 -13.57
N GLU A 39 -14.05 -26.73 -12.53
CA GLU A 39 -14.30 -28.09 -12.07
C GLU A 39 -15.76 -28.27 -11.66
N ASP A 40 -16.33 -27.35 -10.87
CA ASP A 40 -17.72 -27.33 -10.47
C ASP A 40 -18.66 -27.34 -11.69
N SER A 41 -18.44 -26.48 -12.66
CA SER A 41 -19.22 -26.45 -13.91
C SER A 41 -19.08 -27.73 -14.73
N LEU A 42 -17.92 -28.40 -14.68
CA LEU A 42 -17.68 -29.65 -15.39
C LEU A 42 -18.41 -30.82 -14.69
N VAL A 43 -18.51 -30.80 -13.35
CA VAL A 43 -19.27 -31.78 -12.57
C VAL A 43 -20.75 -31.75 -12.99
N ASP A 44 -21.34 -30.55 -13.00
CA ASP A 44 -22.74 -30.38 -13.40
C ASP A 44 -22.98 -30.82 -14.84
N ALA A 45 -22.09 -30.42 -15.75
CA ALA A 45 -22.19 -30.82 -17.16
C ALA A 45 -22.04 -32.34 -17.35
N ALA A 46 -21.09 -32.99 -16.65
CA ALA A 46 -20.86 -34.42 -16.74
C ALA A 46 -22.06 -35.20 -16.24
N HIS A 47 -22.68 -34.82 -15.12
CA HIS A 47 -23.87 -35.43 -14.60
C HIS A 47 -25.09 -35.27 -15.53
N ALA A 48 -25.31 -34.06 -16.07
CA ALA A 48 -26.39 -33.81 -17.00
C ALA A 48 -26.23 -34.64 -18.28
N PHE A 49 -25.04 -34.69 -18.87
CA PHE A 49 -24.79 -35.48 -20.07
C PHE A 49 -24.86 -36.99 -19.79
N ALA A 50 -24.41 -37.45 -18.61
CA ALA A 50 -24.54 -38.87 -18.26
C ALA A 50 -25.97 -39.32 -18.16
N GLN A 51 -26.88 -38.48 -17.66
CA GLN A 51 -28.32 -38.77 -17.67
C GLN A 51 -28.91 -38.84 -19.07
N LEU A 52 -28.49 -37.91 -19.96
CA LEU A 52 -28.93 -37.89 -21.36
C LEU A 52 -28.38 -39.07 -22.18
N ALA A 53 -27.18 -39.56 -21.85
CA ALA A 53 -26.56 -40.71 -22.50
C ALA A 53 -27.12 -42.06 -21.97
N ALA A 54 -27.74 -42.11 -20.79
CA ALA A 54 -28.19 -43.34 -20.15
C ALA A 54 -29.16 -44.18 -21.00
N PRO A 55 -30.15 -43.62 -21.71
CA PRO A 55 -31.05 -44.44 -22.56
C PRO A 55 -30.31 -45.17 -23.68
N ASP A 56 -29.41 -44.47 -24.40
CA ASP A 56 -28.62 -45.05 -25.49
C ASP A 56 -27.61 -46.10 -24.98
N MET A 57 -27.04 -45.86 -23.80
CA MET A 57 -26.12 -46.80 -23.15
C MET A 57 -26.85 -48.09 -22.74
N LYS A 58 -28.06 -47.99 -22.16
CA LYS A 58 -28.91 -49.14 -21.81
C LYS A 58 -29.32 -49.95 -23.03
N ALA A 59 -29.59 -49.26 -24.13
CA ALA A 59 -29.95 -49.92 -25.40
C ALA A 59 -28.75 -50.51 -26.13
N GLY A 60 -27.51 -50.29 -25.65
CA GLY A 60 -26.29 -50.78 -26.31
C GLY A 60 -25.93 -50.04 -27.62
N VAL A 61 -26.55 -48.89 -27.88
CA VAL A 61 -26.40 -48.13 -29.15
C VAL A 61 -25.69 -46.81 -28.94
N ILE A 62 -24.89 -46.66 -27.89
CA ILE A 62 -24.25 -45.37 -27.52
C ILE A 62 -23.37 -44.78 -28.64
N ALA A 63 -22.82 -45.60 -29.52
CA ALA A 63 -21.98 -45.12 -30.64
C ALA A 63 -22.80 -44.45 -31.75
N ASP A 64 -24.03 -44.89 -32.00
CA ASP A 64 -24.88 -44.47 -33.13
C ASP A 64 -26.27 -43.97 -32.68
N GLY A 65 -26.47 -43.87 -31.38
CA GLY A 65 -27.74 -43.47 -30.76
C GLY A 65 -28.07 -42.01 -30.93
N SER A 66 -29.15 -41.60 -30.29
CA SER A 66 -29.64 -40.20 -30.31
C SER A 66 -28.64 -39.24 -29.70
N PHE A 67 -27.95 -39.65 -28.63
CA PHE A 67 -26.92 -38.87 -27.97
C PHE A 67 -25.69 -38.63 -28.90
N ALA A 68 -25.17 -39.70 -29.51
CA ALA A 68 -24.06 -39.62 -30.43
C ALA A 68 -24.35 -38.68 -31.60
N ARG A 69 -25.55 -38.84 -32.24
CA ARG A 69 -25.98 -37.99 -33.36
C ARG A 69 -26.10 -36.51 -32.96
N ALA A 70 -26.64 -36.22 -31.78
CA ALA A 70 -26.74 -34.84 -31.26
C ALA A 70 -25.36 -34.19 -31.04
N LEU A 71 -24.32 -34.98 -30.69
CA LEU A 71 -22.98 -34.49 -30.42
C LEU A 71 -22.02 -34.57 -31.63
N GLN A 72 -22.40 -35.17 -32.76
CA GLN A 72 -21.52 -35.26 -33.95
C GLN A 72 -21.11 -33.87 -34.51
N THR A 73 -22.02 -32.93 -34.47
CA THR A 73 -21.76 -31.54 -34.94
C THR A 73 -21.30 -30.60 -33.84
N TYR A 74 -21.27 -31.04 -32.57
CA TYR A 74 -20.97 -30.23 -31.42
C TYR A 74 -19.59 -29.53 -31.51
N PRO A 75 -18.48 -30.21 -31.92
CA PRO A 75 -17.17 -29.57 -32.02
C PRO A 75 -17.10 -28.41 -33.05
N GLN A 76 -18.06 -28.37 -33.97
CA GLN A 76 -18.11 -27.36 -35.04
C GLN A 76 -19.06 -26.20 -34.71
N VAL A 77 -19.71 -26.21 -33.56
CA VAL A 77 -20.66 -25.16 -33.16
C VAL A 77 -19.89 -23.89 -32.80
N ASP A 78 -20.19 -22.81 -33.52
CA ASP A 78 -19.83 -21.45 -33.12
C ASP A 78 -20.97 -20.89 -32.24
N PRO A 79 -20.75 -20.73 -30.93
CA PRO A 79 -21.77 -20.19 -30.03
C PRO A 79 -22.03 -18.69 -30.27
N GLY A 80 -21.15 -17.96 -30.97
CA GLY A 80 -21.31 -16.53 -31.28
C GLY A 80 -21.49 -15.63 -30.09
N ALA A 81 -21.22 -16.13 -28.86
CA ALA A 81 -21.49 -15.43 -27.63
C ALA A 81 -20.41 -14.37 -27.33
N ASN A 82 -20.83 -13.14 -27.00
CA ASN A 82 -19.94 -12.10 -26.56
C ASN A 82 -19.88 -12.08 -25.02
N LEU A 83 -18.81 -12.63 -24.48
CA LEU A 83 -18.57 -12.73 -23.03
C LEU A 83 -17.64 -11.58 -22.59
N TRP A 84 -18.18 -10.49 -22.04
CA TRP A 84 -17.40 -9.36 -21.53
C TRP A 84 -16.40 -8.78 -22.54
N GLY A 85 -16.81 -8.70 -23.82
CA GLY A 85 -15.98 -8.21 -24.93
C GLY A 85 -15.06 -9.25 -25.56
N PHE A 86 -15.26 -10.54 -25.23
CA PHE A 86 -14.70 -11.69 -25.94
C PHE A 86 -15.78 -12.40 -26.74
N ARG A 87 -15.53 -12.56 -28.01
CA ARG A 87 -16.34 -13.45 -28.82
C ARG A 87 -15.89 -14.88 -28.55
N LYS A 88 -16.82 -15.72 -28.09
CA LYS A 88 -16.64 -17.15 -27.98
C LYS A 88 -17.10 -17.76 -29.31
N ASP A 89 -16.17 -18.23 -30.11
CA ASP A 89 -16.35 -18.77 -31.46
C ASP A 89 -16.25 -20.28 -31.53
N SER A 90 -15.92 -20.93 -30.41
CA SER A 90 -15.74 -22.38 -30.35
C SER A 90 -16.22 -22.95 -29.03
N VAL A 91 -16.62 -24.20 -29.07
CA VAL A 91 -16.90 -25.02 -27.90
C VAL A 91 -15.63 -25.80 -27.49
N HIS A 92 -15.43 -25.96 -26.18
CA HIS A 92 -14.18 -26.54 -25.69
C HIS A 92 -14.38 -27.85 -24.92
N TYR A 93 -15.61 -28.39 -24.92
CA TYR A 93 -15.85 -29.68 -24.28
C TYR A 93 -15.54 -30.83 -25.23
N ARG A 94 -14.72 -31.77 -24.78
CA ARG A 94 -14.58 -33.09 -25.36
C ARG A 94 -15.33 -34.08 -24.45
N ILE A 95 -16.19 -34.88 -25.00
CA ILE A 95 -17.01 -35.85 -24.26
C ILE A 95 -16.60 -37.24 -24.70
N THR A 96 -16.21 -38.07 -23.72
CA THR A 96 -15.90 -39.48 -23.95
C THR A 96 -16.82 -40.34 -23.07
N ILE A 97 -17.25 -41.48 -23.60
CA ILE A 97 -18.07 -42.45 -22.87
C ILE A 97 -17.39 -43.81 -22.92
N THR A 98 -17.23 -44.40 -21.73
CA THR A 98 -16.71 -45.75 -21.58
C THR A 98 -17.82 -46.69 -21.13
N ASP A 99 -17.68 -47.98 -21.42
CA ASP A 99 -18.49 -49.04 -20.83
C ASP A 99 -18.06 -49.33 -19.36
N ALA A 100 -18.73 -50.34 -18.76
CA ALA A 100 -18.41 -50.77 -17.40
C ALA A 100 -17.03 -51.41 -17.25
N GLN A 101 -16.36 -51.77 -18.34
CA GLN A 101 -15.00 -52.27 -18.38
C GLN A 101 -13.95 -51.15 -18.58
N GLY A 102 -14.39 -49.91 -18.86
CA GLY A 102 -13.54 -48.80 -19.10
C GLY A 102 -13.10 -48.62 -20.56
N MET A 103 -13.68 -49.41 -21.49
CA MET A 103 -13.41 -49.25 -22.92
C MET A 103 -14.20 -48.10 -23.52
N VAL A 104 -13.53 -47.19 -24.23
CA VAL A 104 -14.17 -46.04 -24.87
C VAL A 104 -15.09 -46.49 -25.99
N ARG A 105 -16.38 -46.16 -25.89
CA ARG A 105 -17.41 -46.47 -26.87
C ARG A 105 -17.83 -45.26 -27.69
N PHE A 106 -17.63 -44.09 -27.18
CA PHE A 106 -17.93 -42.81 -27.85
C PHE A 106 -16.91 -41.74 -27.50
N ASP A 107 -16.52 -40.94 -28.47
CA ASP A 107 -15.64 -39.76 -28.32
C ASP A 107 -16.06 -38.72 -29.35
N THR A 108 -16.36 -37.50 -28.90
CA THR A 108 -16.69 -36.36 -29.79
C THR A 108 -15.53 -35.99 -30.72
N ALA A 109 -14.29 -36.26 -30.35
CA ALA A 109 -13.10 -36.04 -31.17
C ALA A 109 -12.76 -37.25 -32.06
N GLN A 110 -13.46 -38.42 -31.89
CA GLN A 110 -13.21 -39.67 -32.62
C GLN A 110 -11.77 -40.20 -32.53
N GLN A 111 -11.00 -39.80 -31.52
CA GLN A 111 -9.57 -40.15 -31.39
C GLN A 111 -9.35 -41.36 -30.46
N ALA A 112 -10.16 -41.49 -29.40
CA ALA A 112 -9.94 -42.45 -28.33
C ALA A 112 -10.91 -43.69 -28.43
N VAL A 113 -11.76 -43.77 -29.44
CA VAL A 113 -12.71 -44.90 -29.56
C VAL A 113 -11.96 -46.23 -29.63
N GLY A 114 -12.29 -47.15 -28.74
CA GLY A 114 -11.63 -48.45 -28.61
C GLY A 114 -10.41 -48.46 -27.65
N GLU A 115 -10.00 -47.33 -27.09
CA GLU A 115 -8.95 -47.28 -26.08
C GLU A 115 -9.43 -47.76 -24.72
N ASP A 116 -8.52 -48.32 -23.94
CA ASP A 116 -8.76 -48.74 -22.55
C ASP A 116 -8.42 -47.60 -21.57
N HIS A 117 -9.45 -47.00 -20.99
CA HIS A 117 -9.37 -45.95 -19.97
C HIS A 117 -9.62 -46.49 -18.53
N SER A 118 -9.71 -47.82 -18.34
CA SER A 118 -10.06 -48.44 -17.05
C SER A 118 -9.10 -48.04 -15.90
N ARG A 119 -7.83 -47.70 -16.25
CA ARG A 119 -6.80 -47.28 -15.29
C ARG A 119 -6.73 -45.76 -15.09
N TRP A 120 -7.48 -45.01 -15.84
CA TRP A 120 -7.47 -43.55 -15.68
C TRP A 120 -8.27 -43.17 -14.42
N ASN A 121 -7.66 -42.28 -13.62
CA ASN A 121 -8.19 -42.01 -12.27
C ASN A 121 -9.63 -41.48 -12.25
N ASP A 122 -10.02 -40.69 -13.25
CA ASP A 122 -11.38 -40.20 -13.45
C ASP A 122 -12.36 -41.38 -13.72
N VAL A 123 -12.06 -42.28 -14.65
CA VAL A 123 -12.89 -43.43 -14.99
C VAL A 123 -12.88 -44.46 -13.86
N LEU A 124 -11.71 -44.83 -13.36
CA LEU A 124 -11.54 -45.84 -12.31
C LEU A 124 -12.34 -45.54 -11.05
N ARG A 125 -12.25 -44.31 -10.57
CA ARG A 125 -12.98 -43.87 -9.37
C ARG A 125 -14.47 -43.86 -9.61
N THR A 126 -14.91 -43.33 -10.76
CA THR A 126 -16.34 -43.26 -11.08
C THR A 126 -16.96 -44.61 -11.23
N LEU A 127 -16.25 -45.60 -11.79
CA LEU A 127 -16.70 -46.99 -11.83
C LEU A 127 -16.89 -47.59 -10.42
N ARG A 128 -16.13 -47.15 -9.43
CA ARG A 128 -16.27 -47.53 -8.01
C ARG A 128 -17.35 -46.76 -7.26
N GLY A 129 -18.04 -45.81 -7.92
CA GLY A 129 -19.03 -44.95 -7.31
C GLY A 129 -18.46 -43.75 -6.57
N GLU A 130 -17.17 -43.48 -6.71
CA GLU A 130 -16.46 -42.32 -6.13
C GLU A 130 -16.41 -41.16 -7.13
N TYR A 131 -16.15 -39.97 -6.63
CA TYR A 131 -15.88 -38.79 -7.48
C TYR A 131 -14.58 -39.00 -8.29
N GLY A 132 -14.70 -38.92 -9.60
CA GLY A 132 -13.61 -39.10 -10.55
C GLY A 132 -13.23 -37.81 -11.26
N ALA A 133 -12.04 -37.29 -10.97
CA ALA A 133 -11.45 -36.21 -11.72
C ALA A 133 -9.96 -36.46 -11.97
N ARG A 134 -9.44 -35.90 -13.06
CA ARG A 134 -8.05 -36.01 -13.46
C ARG A 134 -7.62 -34.78 -14.24
N SER A 135 -6.38 -34.35 -14.02
CA SER A 135 -5.71 -33.38 -14.90
C SER A 135 -4.58 -34.06 -15.65
N SER A 136 -4.55 -33.95 -16.97
CA SER A 136 -3.49 -34.50 -17.82
C SER A 136 -2.83 -33.39 -18.64
N SER A 137 -1.57 -33.58 -19.04
CA SER A 137 -0.94 -32.71 -20.03
C SER A 137 -1.61 -32.92 -21.40
N ALA A 138 -1.89 -31.84 -22.11
CA ALA A 138 -2.46 -31.89 -23.46
C ALA A 138 -1.44 -32.42 -24.49
N SER A 139 -0.13 -32.19 -24.23
CA SER A 139 0.95 -32.65 -25.10
C SER A 139 2.22 -32.87 -24.25
N PRO A 140 3.00 -33.93 -24.57
CA PRO A 140 4.30 -34.13 -23.93
C PRO A 140 5.29 -32.98 -24.12
N THR A 141 5.12 -32.20 -25.18
CA THR A 141 5.99 -31.06 -25.53
C THR A 141 5.61 -29.77 -24.80
N GLN A 142 4.43 -29.73 -24.20
CA GLN A 142 3.89 -28.54 -23.49
C GLN A 142 3.28 -28.95 -22.16
N PRO A 143 4.08 -29.18 -21.12
CA PRO A 143 3.60 -29.68 -19.82
C PRO A 143 2.67 -28.70 -19.11
N ASP A 144 2.77 -27.41 -19.40
CA ASP A 144 1.89 -26.37 -18.83
C ASP A 144 0.49 -26.36 -19.43
N HIS A 145 0.31 -27.01 -20.58
CA HIS A 145 -0.96 -27.15 -21.26
C HIS A 145 -1.72 -28.35 -20.69
N THR A 146 -2.52 -28.11 -19.68
CA THR A 146 -3.26 -29.18 -19.01
C THR A 146 -4.72 -29.22 -19.43
N VAL A 147 -5.30 -30.42 -19.44
CA VAL A 147 -6.74 -30.66 -19.68
C VAL A 147 -7.32 -31.22 -18.39
N MET A 148 -8.43 -30.62 -17.96
CA MET A 148 -9.21 -31.15 -16.84
C MET A 148 -10.26 -32.12 -17.38
N HIS A 149 -10.38 -33.26 -16.74
CA HIS A 149 -11.31 -34.35 -17.02
C HIS A 149 -12.15 -34.54 -15.77
N VAL A 150 -13.46 -34.52 -15.92
CA VAL A 150 -14.42 -34.82 -14.84
C VAL A 150 -15.36 -35.87 -15.34
N ALA A 151 -15.53 -36.93 -14.55
CA ALA A 151 -16.31 -38.08 -14.90
C ALA A 151 -17.58 -38.19 -14.04
N ALA A 152 -18.67 -38.61 -14.67
CA ALA A 152 -19.94 -38.95 -14.01
C ALA A 152 -20.40 -40.35 -14.39
N PRO A 153 -21.02 -41.12 -13.46
CA PRO A 153 -21.49 -42.46 -13.71
C PRO A 153 -22.76 -42.46 -14.56
N ILE A 154 -22.80 -43.29 -15.59
CA ILE A 154 -24.03 -43.62 -16.30
C ILE A 154 -24.64 -44.82 -15.56
N ARG A 155 -25.86 -44.65 -15.05
CA ARG A 155 -26.49 -45.67 -14.18
C ARG A 155 -27.72 -46.33 -14.81
N ASP A 156 -27.89 -47.59 -14.44
CA ASP A 156 -29.15 -48.31 -14.60
C ASP A 156 -29.62 -48.77 -13.20
N GLY A 157 -30.57 -48.04 -12.63
CA GLY A 157 -30.86 -48.15 -11.20
C GLY A 157 -29.65 -47.83 -10.38
N ASP A 158 -29.22 -48.73 -9.49
CA ASP A 158 -28.03 -48.55 -8.66
C ASP A 158 -26.71 -48.99 -9.31
N ARG A 159 -26.82 -49.67 -10.47
CA ARG A 159 -25.63 -50.21 -11.15
C ARG A 159 -25.03 -49.18 -12.10
N VAL A 160 -23.71 -48.96 -12.01
CA VAL A 160 -22.95 -48.19 -12.99
C VAL A 160 -22.74 -49.06 -14.23
N ILE A 161 -23.29 -48.64 -15.37
CA ILE A 161 -23.18 -49.32 -16.67
C ILE A 161 -22.16 -48.70 -17.60
N GLY A 162 -21.63 -47.52 -17.25
CA GLY A 162 -20.59 -46.80 -17.99
C GLY A 162 -20.23 -45.51 -17.30
N VAL A 163 -19.25 -44.80 -17.88
CA VAL A 163 -18.76 -43.54 -17.37
C VAL A 163 -18.74 -42.52 -18.49
N LEU A 164 -19.29 -41.35 -18.25
CA LEU A 164 -19.17 -40.21 -19.15
C LEU A 164 -18.14 -39.23 -18.57
N THR A 165 -17.12 -38.90 -19.35
CA THR A 165 -16.10 -37.94 -18.98
C THR A 165 -16.22 -36.70 -19.84
N VAL A 166 -16.34 -35.52 -19.21
CA VAL A 166 -16.25 -34.22 -19.85
C VAL A 166 -14.84 -33.67 -19.65
N SER A 167 -14.20 -33.32 -20.73
CA SER A 167 -12.82 -32.79 -20.73
C SER A 167 -12.80 -31.38 -21.25
N ARG A 168 -12.01 -30.52 -20.61
CA ARG A 168 -11.82 -29.13 -21.04
C ARG A 168 -10.37 -28.70 -20.87
N PRO A 169 -9.75 -28.10 -21.91
CA PRO A 169 -8.42 -27.51 -21.79
C PRO A 169 -8.42 -26.34 -20.79
N ASN A 170 -7.49 -26.33 -19.85
CA ASN A 170 -7.33 -25.22 -18.89
C ASN A 170 -6.99 -23.91 -19.59
N GLN A 171 -6.30 -23.95 -20.73
CA GLN A 171 -5.98 -22.80 -21.57
C GLN A 171 -7.20 -22.04 -22.09
N ALA A 172 -8.36 -22.67 -22.16
CA ALA A 172 -9.60 -21.98 -22.51
C ALA A 172 -9.89 -20.78 -21.57
N LEU A 173 -9.23 -20.71 -20.41
CA LEU A 173 -9.32 -19.62 -19.44
C LEU A 173 -8.15 -18.62 -19.52
N ASP A 174 -7.03 -18.98 -20.17
CA ASP A 174 -5.82 -18.17 -20.19
C ASP A 174 -6.06 -16.74 -20.75
N PRO A 175 -6.82 -16.54 -21.85
CA PRO A 175 -7.09 -15.18 -22.36
C PRO A 175 -7.79 -14.29 -21.34
N TYR A 176 -8.64 -14.87 -20.50
CA TYR A 176 -9.38 -14.14 -19.46
C TYR A 176 -8.47 -13.81 -18.28
N ILE A 177 -7.64 -14.76 -17.86
CA ILE A 177 -6.66 -14.61 -16.78
C ILE A 177 -5.62 -13.55 -17.16
N ASP A 178 -5.02 -13.65 -18.35
CA ASP A 178 -4.00 -12.72 -18.83
C ASP A 178 -4.50 -11.29 -18.95
N ARG A 179 -5.73 -11.11 -19.44
CA ARG A 179 -6.31 -9.77 -19.54
C ARG A 179 -6.59 -9.17 -18.18
N SER A 180 -7.11 -9.97 -17.25
CA SER A 180 -7.34 -9.55 -15.88
C SER A 180 -6.04 -9.17 -15.20
N GLN A 181 -5.00 -10.01 -15.30
CA GLN A 181 -3.67 -9.75 -14.75
C GLN A 181 -3.04 -8.47 -15.32
N ARG A 182 -3.08 -8.28 -16.66
CA ARG A 182 -2.57 -7.06 -17.31
C ARG A 182 -3.32 -5.81 -16.89
N ARG A 183 -4.64 -5.90 -16.67
CA ARG A 183 -5.45 -4.77 -16.17
C ARG A 183 -5.04 -4.41 -14.74
N ILE A 184 -4.91 -5.41 -13.86
CA ILE A 184 -4.49 -5.23 -12.47
C ILE A 184 -3.10 -4.63 -12.40
N LEU A 185 -2.13 -5.18 -13.16
CA LEU A 185 -0.78 -4.66 -13.23
C LEU A 185 -0.75 -3.19 -13.67
N ARG A 186 -1.51 -2.80 -14.70
CA ARG A 186 -1.59 -1.39 -15.15
C ARG A 186 -2.11 -0.46 -14.06
N TRP A 187 -3.19 -0.85 -13.37
CA TRP A 187 -3.73 -0.08 -12.26
C TRP A 187 -2.77 -0.02 -11.08
N SER A 188 -2.07 -1.12 -10.78
CA SER A 188 -1.05 -1.18 -9.73
C SER A 188 0.12 -0.22 -10.01
N TRP A 189 0.60 -0.15 -11.25
CA TRP A 189 1.61 0.82 -11.67
C TRP A 189 1.11 2.26 -11.60
N GLY A 190 -0.15 2.51 -11.95
CA GLY A 190 -0.78 3.82 -11.81
C GLY A 190 -0.88 4.28 -10.35
N LEU A 191 -1.33 3.39 -9.47
CA LEU A 191 -1.41 3.64 -8.04
C LEU A 191 -0.02 3.85 -7.40
N LEU A 192 0.98 3.06 -7.82
CA LEU A 192 2.36 3.22 -7.36
C LEU A 192 2.92 4.59 -7.77
N GLY A 193 2.70 5.00 -9.02
CA GLY A 193 3.12 6.31 -9.52
C GLY A 193 2.44 7.47 -8.79
N LEU A 194 1.13 7.37 -8.55
CA LEU A 194 0.38 8.37 -7.79
C LEU A 194 0.87 8.45 -6.34
N SER A 195 1.10 7.31 -5.71
CA SER A 195 1.61 7.25 -4.34
C SER A 195 3.03 7.80 -4.23
N LEU A 196 3.88 7.55 -5.24
CA LEU A 196 5.22 8.16 -5.35
C LEU A 196 5.12 9.68 -5.38
N LEU A 197 4.25 10.21 -6.23
CA LEU A 197 4.03 11.64 -6.36
C LEU A 197 3.62 12.27 -5.02
N ILE A 198 2.60 11.69 -4.38
CA ILE A 198 2.09 12.16 -3.08
C ILE A 198 3.20 12.09 -2.02
N GLY A 199 3.95 10.98 -1.95
CA GLY A 199 5.04 10.80 -0.99
C GLY A 199 6.18 11.81 -1.18
N VAL A 200 6.55 12.11 -2.43
CA VAL A 200 7.56 13.14 -2.76
C VAL A 200 7.08 14.53 -2.35
N LEU A 201 5.84 14.88 -2.72
CA LEU A 201 5.25 16.19 -2.38
C LEU A 201 5.15 16.37 -0.86
N PHE A 202 4.70 15.35 -0.15
CA PHE A 202 4.57 15.38 1.31
C PHE A 202 5.94 15.47 2.00
N SER A 203 6.92 14.67 1.57
CA SER A 203 8.28 14.73 2.07
C SER A 203 8.95 16.07 1.82
N TRP A 204 8.75 16.66 0.63
CA TRP A 204 9.24 17.98 0.30
C TRP A 204 8.58 19.06 1.17
N TRP A 205 7.27 18.98 1.38
CA TRP A 205 6.51 19.89 2.24
C TRP A 205 7.03 19.86 3.69
N ILE A 206 7.17 18.68 4.30
CA ILE A 206 7.72 18.51 5.65
C ILE A 206 9.16 19.07 5.72
N ALA A 207 10.03 18.67 4.79
CA ALA A 207 11.44 19.06 4.79
C ALA A 207 11.60 20.58 4.62
N SER A 208 10.78 21.22 3.79
CA SER A 208 10.81 22.66 3.58
C SER A 208 10.31 23.44 4.81
N SER A 209 9.26 22.92 5.48
CA SER A 209 8.72 23.52 6.70
C SER A 209 9.72 23.45 7.85
N LEU A 210 10.32 22.28 8.03
CA LEU A 210 11.34 22.07 9.08
C LEU A 210 12.61 22.89 8.81
N SER A 211 13.03 23.04 7.54
CA SER A 211 14.18 23.85 7.15
C SER A 211 13.96 25.33 7.47
N ARG A 212 12.76 25.86 7.23
CA ARG A 212 12.39 27.24 7.56
C ARG A 212 12.42 27.49 9.06
N LEU A 213 11.85 26.58 9.86
CA LEU A 213 11.89 26.68 11.32
C LEU A 213 13.32 26.62 11.88
N ARG A 214 14.14 25.71 11.33
CA ARG A 214 15.56 25.64 11.69
C ARG A 214 16.31 26.92 11.34
N GLY A 215 16.05 27.51 10.17
CA GLY A 215 16.63 28.77 9.76
C GLY A 215 16.27 29.91 10.73
N TYR A 216 15.00 29.98 11.09
CA TYR A 216 14.50 30.97 12.07
C TYR A 216 15.15 30.75 13.46
N ALA A 217 15.16 29.54 13.99
CA ALA A 217 15.79 29.25 15.28
C ALA A 217 17.30 29.61 15.31
N ASN A 218 18.02 29.32 14.22
CA ASN A 218 19.43 29.66 14.11
C ASN A 218 19.65 31.18 14.04
N ALA A 219 18.79 31.95 13.37
CA ALA A 219 18.87 33.41 13.32
C ALA A 219 18.59 34.02 14.70
N VAL A 220 17.58 33.52 15.41
CA VAL A 220 17.31 33.92 16.81
C VAL A 220 18.50 33.62 17.72
N ALA A 221 19.13 32.46 17.58
CA ALA A 221 20.29 32.06 18.40
C ALA A 221 21.52 32.95 18.13
N ARG A 222 21.63 33.56 16.94
CA ARG A 222 22.71 34.54 16.62
C ARG A 222 22.37 35.98 17.03
N GLY A 223 21.20 36.21 17.63
CA GLY A 223 20.75 37.55 17.99
C GLY A 223 20.31 38.41 16.79
N GLU A 224 20.07 37.78 15.63
CA GLU A 224 19.60 38.50 14.44
C GLU A 224 18.11 38.83 14.56
N ARG A 225 17.68 40.01 14.08
CA ARG A 225 16.26 40.36 13.96
C ARG A 225 15.61 39.53 12.84
N ALA A 226 15.16 38.35 13.16
CA ALA A 226 14.47 37.47 12.22
C ALA A 226 12.93 37.64 12.34
N THR A 227 12.26 37.84 11.21
CA THR A 227 10.79 37.79 11.16
C THR A 227 10.33 36.34 11.10
N MET A 228 9.26 36.07 11.83
CA MET A 228 8.64 34.71 11.83
C MET A 228 8.31 34.29 10.37
N PRO A 229 8.77 33.11 9.90
CA PRO A 229 8.49 32.67 8.55
C PRO A 229 6.99 32.48 8.36
N ALA A 230 6.41 33.08 7.30
CA ALA A 230 5.02 32.86 6.93
C ALA A 230 4.81 31.37 6.63
N MET A 231 4.13 30.69 7.49
CA MET A 231 3.67 29.33 7.25
C MET A 231 2.55 29.41 6.20
N GLY A 232 2.77 28.73 5.06
CA GLY A 232 1.85 28.82 3.91
C GLY A 232 0.40 28.45 4.28
N ARG A 233 -0.53 28.78 3.40
CA ARG A 233 -1.99 28.67 3.56
C ARG A 233 -2.52 27.29 4.03
N PHE A 234 -1.72 26.22 3.91
CA PHE A 234 -2.00 24.87 4.38
C PHE A 234 -1.53 24.58 5.82
N SER A 235 -0.96 25.56 6.51
CA SER A 235 -0.35 25.40 7.84
C SER A 235 -1.17 26.02 8.98
N GLY A 236 -2.43 26.36 8.72
CA GLY A 236 -3.33 26.78 9.79
C GLY A 236 -3.55 25.65 10.81
N ASN A 237 -3.31 25.91 12.10
CA ASN A 237 -3.48 24.99 13.24
C ASN A 237 -2.76 23.62 13.11
N THR A 238 -1.51 23.61 12.69
CA THR A 238 -0.66 22.41 12.71
C THR A 238 0.38 22.52 13.82
N GLU A 239 0.91 21.36 14.24
CA GLU A 239 2.01 21.26 15.20
C GLU A 239 3.21 22.15 14.83
N PHE A 240 3.43 22.41 13.55
CA PHE A 240 4.46 23.35 13.06
C PHE A 240 4.13 24.80 13.41
N SER A 241 2.86 25.20 13.40
CA SER A 241 2.43 26.54 13.82
C SER A 241 2.62 26.74 15.33
N ASP A 242 2.28 25.70 16.11
CA ASP A 242 2.45 25.73 17.57
C ASP A 242 3.94 25.75 17.94
N LEU A 243 4.78 25.02 17.25
CA LEU A 243 6.22 25.06 17.43
C LEU A 243 6.79 26.44 17.08
N ALA A 244 6.34 27.03 15.97
CA ALA A 244 6.76 28.37 15.56
C ALA A 244 6.38 29.43 16.59
N SER A 245 5.13 29.38 17.09
CA SER A 245 4.64 30.31 18.12
C SER A 245 5.39 30.14 19.45
N SER A 246 5.79 28.91 19.79
CA SER A 246 6.57 28.64 20.98
C SER A 246 8.01 29.16 20.88
N LEU A 247 8.62 29.04 19.69
CA LEU A 247 9.93 29.65 19.40
C LEU A 247 9.86 31.18 19.46
N GLU A 248 8.77 31.79 18.96
CA GLU A 248 8.57 33.24 19.04
C GLU A 248 8.44 33.71 20.49
N ARG A 249 7.66 33.03 21.30
CA ARG A 249 7.57 33.32 22.76
C ARG A 249 8.92 33.23 23.45
N MET A 250 9.74 32.26 23.09
CA MET A 250 11.09 32.10 23.62
C MET A 250 11.99 33.27 23.20
N ARG A 251 11.92 33.71 21.93
CA ARG A 251 12.64 34.88 21.43
C ARG A 251 12.32 36.12 22.25
N LEU A 252 11.03 36.42 22.43
CA LEU A 252 10.59 37.58 23.21
C LEU A 252 11.13 37.57 24.65
N LYS A 253 11.10 36.41 25.30
CA LYS A 253 11.66 36.26 26.65
C LYS A 253 13.17 36.47 26.70
N LEU A 254 13.91 36.07 25.66
CA LEU A 254 15.36 36.29 25.58
C LEU A 254 15.71 37.78 25.33
N GLU A 255 14.90 38.46 24.49
CA GLU A 255 15.06 39.90 24.26
C GLU A 255 14.77 40.70 25.54
N ASP A 256 13.71 40.38 26.27
CA ASP A 256 13.39 41.02 27.55
C ASP A 256 14.53 40.83 28.56
N LYS A 257 15.10 39.62 28.65
CA LYS A 257 16.21 39.33 29.56
C LYS A 257 17.47 40.11 29.17
N ALA A 258 17.82 40.17 27.89
CA ALA A 258 18.97 40.88 27.41
C ALA A 258 18.84 42.40 27.66
N TYR A 259 17.59 42.92 27.48
CA TYR A 259 17.28 44.31 27.79
C TYR A 259 17.48 44.61 29.28
N VAL A 260 16.98 43.78 30.17
CA VAL A 260 17.13 43.93 31.63
C VAL A 260 18.62 43.85 32.03
N GLU A 261 19.38 42.91 31.50
CA GLU A 261 20.83 42.79 31.77
C GLU A 261 21.59 44.05 31.33
N GLN A 262 21.34 44.60 30.14
CA GLN A 262 21.92 45.81 29.64
C GLN A 262 21.53 47.02 30.48
N TYR A 263 20.26 47.10 30.88
CA TYR A 263 19.77 48.15 31.75
C TYR A 263 20.45 48.14 33.12
N VAL A 264 20.55 46.99 33.76
CA VAL A 264 21.23 46.81 35.05
C VAL A 264 22.73 47.17 34.93
N HIS A 265 23.39 46.78 33.83
CA HIS A 265 24.78 47.13 33.59
C HIS A 265 24.98 48.65 33.46
N THR A 266 24.14 49.28 32.66
CA THR A 266 24.21 50.76 32.49
C THR A 266 23.94 51.48 33.81
N LEU A 267 22.93 51.07 34.54
CA LEU A 267 22.59 51.60 35.84
C LEU A 267 23.72 51.47 36.86
N THR A 268 24.37 50.30 36.88
CA THR A 268 25.50 50.04 37.77
C THR A 268 26.65 51.00 37.47
N HIS A 269 26.91 51.29 36.19
CA HIS A 269 27.93 52.26 35.80
C HIS A 269 27.57 53.69 36.20
N GLU A 270 26.29 54.08 36.02
CA GLU A 270 25.83 55.46 36.38
C GLU A 270 25.78 55.69 37.88
N LEU A 271 25.52 54.63 38.68
CA LEU A 271 25.55 54.70 40.14
C LEU A 271 26.99 54.72 40.70
N LYS A 272 27.94 54.01 40.06
CA LYS A 272 29.31 53.91 40.55
C LYS A 272 30.07 55.27 40.50
N SER A 273 29.78 56.09 39.51
CA SER A 273 30.44 57.41 39.32
C SER A 273 30.14 58.39 40.49
N PRO A 274 28.84 58.69 40.81
CA PRO A 274 28.54 59.60 41.91
C PRO A 274 28.97 59.02 43.27
N LEU A 275 28.89 57.69 43.46
CA LEU A 275 29.32 57.04 44.68
C LEU A 275 30.83 57.22 44.92
N ALA A 276 31.67 57.05 43.84
CA ALA A 276 33.10 57.26 43.91
C ALA A 276 33.46 58.75 44.21
N ALA A 277 32.69 59.67 43.64
CA ALA A 277 32.90 61.13 43.93
C ALA A 277 32.49 61.48 45.35
N ILE A 278 31.42 60.90 45.90
CA ILE A 278 31.01 61.02 47.30
C ILE A 278 32.14 60.53 48.23
N ARG A 279 32.62 59.32 47.98
CA ARG A 279 33.65 58.67 48.74
C ARG A 279 34.94 59.47 48.73
N GLY A 280 35.44 59.85 47.55
CA GLY A 280 36.66 60.62 47.43
C GLY A 280 36.56 62.01 48.12
N SER A 281 35.37 62.64 48.04
CA SER A 281 35.19 63.94 48.76
C SER A 281 35.09 63.72 50.28
N ALA A 282 34.52 62.58 50.73
CA ALA A 282 34.46 62.24 52.14
C ALA A 282 35.83 61.87 52.71
N GLU A 283 36.69 61.17 51.97
CA GLU A 283 38.06 60.86 52.35
C GLU A 283 38.90 62.11 52.51
N LEU A 284 38.79 63.08 51.58
CA LEU A 284 39.49 64.36 51.68
C LEU A 284 38.99 65.19 52.90
N LEU A 285 37.71 65.11 53.26
CA LEU A 285 37.21 65.84 54.43
C LEU A 285 37.74 65.28 55.78
N GLN A 286 38.44 64.15 55.79
CA GLN A 286 39.12 63.62 56.96
C GLN A 286 40.55 64.24 57.17
N GLU A 287 41.06 64.93 56.19
CA GLU A 287 42.31 65.60 56.27
C GLU A 287 42.14 67.04 56.88
N ASP A 288 43.23 67.62 57.35
CA ASP A 288 43.23 68.99 57.91
C ASP A 288 43.21 70.03 56.76
N LEU A 289 41.99 70.46 56.40
CA LEU A 289 41.69 71.32 55.25
C LEU A 289 41.29 72.70 55.67
N PRO A 290 41.64 73.77 54.86
CA PRO A 290 41.09 75.11 54.99
C PRO A 290 39.53 75.08 54.95
N GLU A 291 38.89 76.01 55.71
CA GLU A 291 37.40 76.01 55.83
C GLU A 291 36.71 76.15 54.45
N ALA A 292 37.31 76.94 53.54
CA ALA A 292 36.77 77.10 52.19
C ALA A 292 36.75 75.74 51.39
N ASP A 293 37.77 74.92 51.53
CA ASP A 293 37.80 73.60 50.84
C ASP A 293 36.89 72.58 51.52
N ARG A 294 36.72 72.65 52.81
CA ARG A 294 35.79 71.82 53.57
C ARG A 294 34.32 72.03 53.13
N GLN A 295 33.93 73.32 52.96
CA GLN A 295 32.59 73.66 52.44
C GLN A 295 32.41 73.23 50.98
N ARG A 296 33.50 73.38 50.17
CA ARG A 296 33.43 72.92 48.77
C ARG A 296 33.20 71.41 48.64
N PHE A 297 33.95 70.58 49.40
CA PHE A 297 33.77 69.11 49.35
C PHE A 297 32.44 68.69 49.97
N ALA A 298 31.98 69.30 51.02
CA ALA A 298 30.63 69.04 51.58
C ALA A 298 29.51 69.36 50.56
N GLY A 299 29.62 70.48 49.86
CA GLY A 299 28.71 70.79 48.75
C GLY A 299 28.79 69.83 47.56
N HIS A 300 29.98 69.25 47.32
CA HIS A 300 30.15 68.21 46.29
C HIS A 300 29.39 66.90 46.67
N ILE A 301 29.52 66.51 47.90
CA ILE A 301 28.79 65.33 48.42
C ILE A 301 27.26 65.53 48.29
N GLN A 302 26.75 66.67 48.69
CA GLN A 302 25.31 66.95 48.58
C GLN A 302 24.82 66.92 47.13
N ARG A 303 25.54 67.53 46.20
CA ARG A 303 25.17 67.48 44.77
C ARG A 303 25.16 66.03 44.21
N GLN A 304 26.15 65.23 44.56
CA GLN A 304 26.24 63.86 44.08
C GLN A 304 25.18 62.97 44.75
N ALA A 305 24.85 63.18 46.04
CA ALA A 305 23.76 62.46 46.72
C ALA A 305 22.39 62.80 46.11
N GLU A 306 22.13 64.09 45.75
CA GLU A 306 20.90 64.48 45.09
C GLU A 306 20.84 63.86 43.67
N ARG A 307 21.95 63.79 42.94
CA ARG A 307 22.00 63.11 41.64
C ARG A 307 21.71 61.63 41.75
N LEU A 308 22.20 60.97 42.83
CA LEU A 308 21.93 59.58 43.11
C LEU A 308 20.45 59.34 43.41
N ARG A 309 19.84 60.25 44.19
CA ARG A 309 18.41 60.20 44.48
C ARG A 309 17.56 60.30 43.22
N GLN A 310 17.87 61.25 42.32
CA GLN A 310 17.17 61.43 41.04
C GLN A 310 17.34 60.20 40.11
N LEU A 311 18.47 59.51 40.15
CA LEU A 311 18.65 58.27 39.41
C LEU A 311 17.80 57.12 39.97
N ILE A 312 17.65 57.02 41.28
CA ILE A 312 16.82 56.01 41.96
C ILE A 312 15.32 56.30 41.70
N ASP A 313 14.88 57.58 41.76
CA ASP A 313 13.47 57.96 41.53
C ASP A 313 13.04 57.73 40.06
N LYS A 314 13.95 57.53 39.12
CA LYS A 314 13.70 57.19 37.72
C LYS A 314 13.62 55.68 37.45
N LEU A 315 13.91 54.85 38.45
CA LEU A 315 13.79 53.39 38.40
C LEU A 315 12.39 52.92 38.62
#